data_2320228e798956f97e0ae2a7028cf048
#
_entry.id   2320228e798956f97e0ae2a7028cf048
#
_cell.length_a   1.000
_cell.length_b   1.000
_cell.length_c   1.000
_cell.angle_alpha   90.00
_cell.angle_beta   90.00
_cell.angle_gamma   90.00
#
_symmetry.space_group_name_H-M   'P 1'
#
loop_
_entity.id
_entity.type
_entity.pdbx_description
1 polymer ?
#
loop_
_entity_poly.entity_id
_entity_poly.type
_entity_poly.pdbx_seq_one_letter_code
_entity_poly.pdbx_strand_id
1 'polypeptide(L)' 'MRNIVTIKDIAEQVGVSSATVSRVLNYDETLSVSDETKKKIFETAETLNYKKRAR' A
#
# COMPACT_ATOMS: atom_id res chain seq x y z
N MET A 1 12.54 12.95 15.66
CA MET A 1 11.75 11.75 15.37
C MET A 1 11.13 11.84 13.99
N ARG A 2 11.27 10.84 13.21
CA ARG A 2 10.75 10.89 11.86
C ARG A 2 9.59 9.96 11.67
N ASN A 3 8.60 10.42 10.92
CA ASN A 3 7.46 9.62 10.59
C ASN A 3 7.65 9.06 9.20
N ILE A 4 8.37 7.98 9.13
CA ILE A 4 8.60 7.34 7.84
C ILE A 4 7.62 6.20 7.72
N VAL A 5 6.70 6.35 6.79
CA VAL A 5 5.72 5.31 6.50
C VAL A 5 6.27 4.42 5.41
N THR A 6 6.28 3.13 5.66
CA THR A 6 6.77 2.17 4.68
C THR A 6 5.64 1.29 4.21
N ILE A 7 5.92 0.54 3.15
CA ILE A 7 4.95 -0.41 2.63
C ILE A 7 4.56 -1.41 3.71
N LYS A 8 5.50 -1.77 4.57
CA LYS A 8 5.21 -2.70 5.64
C LYS A 8 4.16 -2.13 6.59
N ASP A 9 4.26 -0.83 6.88
CA ASP A 9 3.26 -0.20 7.74
C ASP A 9 1.87 -0.30 7.14
N ILE A 10 1.78 -0.05 5.85
CA ILE A 10 0.50 -0.12 5.17
C ILE A 10 -0.02 -1.56 5.21
N ALA A 11 0.87 -2.51 4.97
CA ALA A 11 0.48 -3.92 4.96
C ALA A 11 -0.10 -4.33 6.30
N GLU A 12 0.51 -3.87 7.38
CA GLU A 12 0.02 -4.21 8.71
C GLU A 12 -1.34 -3.59 8.98
N GLN A 13 -1.54 -2.38 8.52
CA GLN A 13 -2.82 -1.72 8.72
C GLN A 13 -3.93 -2.39 7.95
N VAL A 14 -3.64 -2.81 6.73
CA VAL A 14 -4.65 -3.43 5.89
C VAL A 14 -4.81 -4.91 6.21
N GLY A 15 -3.75 -5.55 6.67
CA GLY A 15 -3.80 -6.97 6.98
C GLY A 15 -3.39 -7.84 5.81
N VAL A 16 -2.47 -7.36 4.99
CA VAL A 16 -1.96 -8.12 3.85
C VAL A 16 -0.45 -8.11 3.90
N SER A 17 0.17 -8.84 2.99
CA SER A 17 1.62 -8.88 2.94
C SER A 17 2.17 -7.61 2.30
N SER A 18 3.41 -7.28 2.62
CA SER A 18 4.03 -6.10 2.04
C SER A 18 4.19 -6.27 0.53
N ALA A 19 4.40 -7.50 0.08
CA ALA A 19 4.49 -7.75 -1.35
C ALA A 19 3.20 -7.38 -2.06
N THR A 20 2.07 -7.70 -1.43
CA THR A 20 0.78 -7.34 -2.00
C THR A 20 0.62 -5.83 -2.09
N VAL A 21 1.00 -5.12 -1.04
CA VAL A 21 0.90 -3.67 -1.04
C VAL A 21 1.77 -3.08 -2.14
N SER A 22 2.99 -3.59 -2.25
CA SER A 22 3.91 -3.08 -3.26
C SER A 22 3.34 -3.24 -4.66
N ARG A 23 2.77 -4.40 -4.94
CA ARG A 23 2.23 -4.66 -6.26
C ARG A 23 1.03 -3.78 -6.55
N VAL A 24 0.16 -3.61 -5.56
CA VAL A 24 -1.01 -2.75 -5.75
C VAL A 24 -0.58 -1.31 -6.03
N LEU A 25 0.39 -0.83 -5.28
CA LEU A 25 0.84 0.54 -5.46
C LEU A 25 1.59 0.73 -6.77
N ASN A 26 2.10 -0.36 -7.34
CA ASN A 26 2.76 -0.30 -8.64
C ASN A 26 1.81 -0.61 -9.78
N TYR A 27 0.52 -0.75 -9.48
CA TYR A 27 -0.51 -1.03 -10.49
C TYR A 27 -0.21 -2.30 -11.26
N ASP A 28 0.19 -3.33 -10.52
CA ASP A 28 0.51 -4.63 -11.12
C ASP A 28 -0.79 -5.33 -11.49
N GLU A 29 -1.04 -5.46 -12.78
CA GLU A 29 -2.29 -6.05 -13.26
C GLU A 29 -2.32 -7.56 -13.11
N THR A 30 -1.17 -8.17 -12.87
CA THR A 30 -1.15 -9.62 -12.67
C THR A 30 -1.57 -10.00 -11.27
N LEU A 31 -1.64 -9.03 -10.37
CA LEU A 31 -2.00 -9.30 -9.00
C LEU A 31 -3.50 -9.53 -8.88
N SER A 32 -3.84 -10.63 -8.23
CA SER A 32 -5.23 -11.02 -8.09
C SER A 32 -5.74 -10.65 -6.69
N VAL A 33 -6.14 -9.40 -6.53
CA VAL A 33 -6.75 -8.95 -5.28
C VAL A 33 -8.08 -8.30 -5.61
N SER A 34 -8.95 -8.26 -4.61
CA SER A 34 -10.25 -7.64 -4.81
C SER A 34 -10.11 -6.13 -4.89
N ASP A 35 -11.11 -5.51 -5.52
CA ASP A 35 -11.12 -4.05 -5.60
C ASP A 35 -11.19 -3.43 -4.22
N GLU A 36 -11.88 -4.09 -3.31
CA GLU A 36 -12.00 -3.61 -1.95
C GLU A 36 -10.63 -3.55 -1.28
N THR A 37 -9.82 -4.58 -1.49
CA THR A 37 -8.48 -4.60 -0.90
C THR A 37 -7.62 -3.52 -1.51
N LYS A 38 -7.70 -3.34 -2.83
CA LYS A 38 -6.95 -2.26 -3.48
C LYS A 38 -7.34 -0.91 -2.90
N LYS A 39 -8.63 -0.68 -2.73
CA LYS A 39 -9.11 0.58 -2.20
C LYS A 39 -8.58 0.81 -0.79
N LYS A 40 -8.59 -0.22 0.03
CA LYS A 40 -8.08 -0.08 1.39
C LYS A 40 -6.61 0.28 1.40
N ILE A 41 -5.84 -0.33 0.52
CA ILE A 41 -4.42 -0.06 0.45
C ILE A 41 -4.19 1.40 0.08
N PHE A 42 -4.89 1.89 -0.94
CA PHE A 42 -4.71 3.28 -1.34
C PHE A 42 -5.19 4.24 -0.27
N GLU A 43 -6.31 3.94 0.37
CA GLU A 43 -6.81 4.79 1.43
C GLU A 43 -5.86 4.81 2.62
N THR A 44 -5.33 3.67 2.98
CA THR A 44 -4.39 3.60 4.09
C THR A 44 -3.13 4.37 3.77
N ALA A 45 -2.64 4.24 2.53
CA ALA A 45 -1.46 4.97 2.13
C ALA A 45 -1.68 6.47 2.25
N GLU A 46 -2.85 6.95 1.86
CA GLU A 46 -3.16 8.36 2.00
C GLU A 46 -3.26 8.77 3.46
N THR A 47 -3.92 7.94 4.26
CA THR A 47 -4.09 8.25 5.67
C THR A 47 -2.76 8.35 6.38
N LEU A 48 -1.83 7.46 6.04
CA LEU A 48 -0.52 7.47 6.66
C LEU A 48 0.43 8.42 5.96
N ASN A 49 -0.08 9.13 4.96
CA ASN A 49 0.72 10.11 4.24
C ASN A 49 1.92 9.46 3.53
N TYR A 50 1.74 8.26 3.05
CA TYR A 50 2.78 7.57 2.31
C TYR A 50 2.83 8.12 0.90
N LYS A 51 4.01 8.53 0.47
CA LYS A 51 4.18 9.04 -0.88
C LYS A 51 5.09 8.11 -1.65
N LYS A 52 4.54 7.55 -2.71
CA LYS A 52 5.34 6.73 -3.57
C LYS A 52 6.34 7.63 -4.29
N ARG A 53 7.59 7.19 -4.32
CA ARG A 53 8.60 7.98 -4.97
C ARG A 53 8.38 7.94 -6.46
N ALA A 54 8.15 9.08 -7.02
CA ALA A 54 7.97 9.21 -8.43
C ALA A 54 9.29 9.58 -9.04
N ARG A 55 9.45 9.31 -10.10
CA ARG A 55 10.60 9.66 -10.70
C ARG A 55 10.67 10.49 -11.53
#